data_d4aaff37a65d8c0c0f048e45ed66a5c5
#
_entry.id   d4aaff37a65d8c0c0f048e45ed66a5c5
#
_cell.length_a   1.000
_cell.length_b   1.000
_cell.length_c   1.000
_cell.angle_alpha   90.00
_cell.angle_beta   90.00
_cell.angle_gamma   90.00
#
_symmetry.space_group_name_H-M   'P 1'
#
loop_
_entity.id
_entity.type
_entity.pdbx_description
1 polymer ?
#
loop_
_entity_poly.entity_id
_entity_poly.type
_entity_poly.pdbx_seq_one_letter_code
_entity_poly.pdbx_strand_id
1 'polypeptide(L)'
;FGVLAKGPVVLLHLLPVAALAPWWRPGLPWKRWAGGVLLAVLGGAAIALAWAIPAAIQGGEEYARMIFWGQTAGRVADSFAHKRPFWWYLPLLPVLLFPWLLWPGLWRRLLALKREGLDGGLRFCLAWLLPVFAVFSLISGKQIHYLVPLFPAFALFAGRLLAGGMRFDVRTVATPAA
;
A
#
# COMPACT_ATOMS: atom_id res chain seq x y z
N PHE A 1 -2.76 12.65 -10.81
CA PHE A 1 -1.28 12.71 -10.87
C PHE A 1 -0.65 11.34 -10.57
N GLY A 2 -1.08 10.58 -9.55
CA GLY A 2 -0.47 9.28 -9.23
C GLY A 2 -0.47 8.27 -10.40
N VAL A 3 -1.53 8.25 -11.21
CA VAL A 3 -1.61 7.40 -12.42
C VAL A 3 -0.59 7.84 -13.46
N LEU A 4 -0.35 9.15 -13.61
CA LEU A 4 0.66 9.69 -14.53
C LEU A 4 2.09 9.33 -14.08
N ALA A 5 2.33 9.29 -12.77
CA ALA A 5 3.66 9.01 -12.21
C ALA A 5 4.03 7.52 -12.23
N LYS A 6 3.08 6.62 -11.93
CA LYS A 6 3.35 5.20 -11.70
C LYS A 6 2.39 4.26 -12.44
N GLY A 7 1.51 4.81 -13.30
CA GLY A 7 0.46 4.04 -13.96
C GLY A 7 -0.66 3.61 -13.00
N PRO A 8 -1.52 2.67 -13.42
CA PRO A 8 -2.72 2.29 -12.68
C PRO A 8 -2.43 1.58 -11.34
N VAL A 9 -1.19 1.19 -11.05
CA VAL A 9 -0.79 0.54 -9.80
C VAL A 9 -1.09 1.38 -8.56
N VAL A 10 -1.20 2.71 -8.70
CA VAL A 10 -1.62 3.61 -7.61
C VAL A 10 -3.01 3.26 -7.08
N LEU A 11 -3.92 2.79 -7.94
CA LEU A 11 -5.26 2.38 -7.55
C LEU A 11 -5.24 1.18 -6.59
N LEU A 12 -4.25 0.30 -6.72
CA LEU A 12 -4.05 -0.80 -5.79
C LEU A 12 -3.80 -0.32 -4.35
N HIS A 13 -3.14 0.83 -4.18
CA HIS A 13 -2.91 1.42 -2.86
C HIS A 13 -4.14 2.18 -2.33
N LEU A 14 -4.94 2.77 -3.19
CA LEU A 14 -6.04 3.67 -2.79
C LEU A 14 -7.38 2.94 -2.66
N LEU A 15 -7.73 2.08 -3.63
CA LEU A 15 -9.05 1.46 -3.69
C LEU A 15 -9.34 0.50 -2.53
N PRO A 16 -8.42 -0.35 -2.05
CA PRO A 16 -8.70 -1.21 -0.90
C PRO A 16 -9.01 -0.39 0.36
N VAL A 17 -8.26 0.68 0.59
CA VAL A 17 -8.50 1.58 1.73
C VAL A 17 -9.85 2.24 1.62
N ALA A 18 -10.21 2.73 0.43
CA ALA A 18 -11.49 3.36 0.18
C ALA A 18 -12.68 2.36 0.30
N ALA A 19 -12.51 1.14 -0.22
CA ALA A 19 -13.52 0.08 -0.14
C ALA A 19 -13.74 -0.42 1.30
N LEU A 20 -12.68 -0.46 2.11
CA LEU A 20 -12.75 -0.85 3.51
C LEU A 20 -13.08 0.32 4.46
N ALA A 21 -13.49 1.48 3.94
CA ALA A 21 -13.81 2.66 4.73
C ALA A 21 -14.84 2.40 5.84
N PRO A 22 -15.92 1.63 5.66
CA PRO A 22 -16.86 1.33 6.72
C PRO A 22 -16.23 0.61 7.93
N TRP A 23 -15.16 -0.16 7.70
CA TRP A 23 -14.46 -0.89 8.75
C TRP A 23 -13.57 0.01 9.62
N TRP A 24 -12.85 0.96 9.01
CA TRP A 24 -11.97 1.85 9.77
C TRP A 24 -12.64 3.16 10.21
N ARG A 25 -13.78 3.53 9.62
CA ARG A 25 -14.61 4.68 9.97
C ARG A 25 -16.09 4.30 10.08
N PRO A 26 -16.52 3.70 11.20
CA PRO A 26 -17.93 3.41 11.45
C PRO A 26 -18.79 4.68 11.36
N GLY A 27 -20.02 4.56 10.85
CA GLY A 27 -20.92 5.70 10.68
C GLY A 27 -20.68 6.56 9.42
N LEU A 28 -19.77 6.12 8.54
CA LEU A 28 -19.54 6.80 7.26
C LEU A 28 -20.79 6.74 6.38
N PRO A 29 -21.28 7.85 5.79
CA PRO A 29 -22.40 7.84 4.85
C PRO A 29 -21.96 7.19 3.52
N TRP A 30 -22.04 5.88 3.46
CA TRP A 30 -21.47 5.04 2.39
C TRP A 30 -21.82 5.50 0.98
N LYS A 31 -23.08 5.87 0.73
CA LYS A 31 -23.50 6.33 -0.62
C LYS A 31 -22.75 7.59 -1.06
N ARG A 32 -22.59 8.56 -0.15
CA ARG A 32 -21.82 9.79 -0.44
C ARG A 32 -20.33 9.50 -0.60
N TRP A 33 -19.81 8.64 0.24
CA TRP A 33 -18.41 8.21 0.15
C TRP A 33 -18.11 7.49 -1.17
N ALA A 34 -18.93 6.49 -1.54
CA ALA A 34 -18.78 5.76 -2.79
C ALA A 34 -18.90 6.68 -4.02
N GLY A 35 -19.84 7.63 -3.99
CA GLY A 35 -19.96 8.65 -5.02
C GLY A 35 -18.71 9.52 -5.13
N GLY A 36 -18.14 9.95 -3.99
CA GLY A 36 -16.88 10.70 -3.95
C GLY A 36 -15.69 9.91 -4.49
N VAL A 37 -15.57 8.63 -4.13
CA VAL A 37 -14.53 7.73 -4.65
C VAL A 37 -14.69 7.55 -6.17
N LEU A 38 -15.92 7.30 -6.65
CA LEU A 38 -16.20 7.19 -8.08
C LEU A 38 -15.80 8.47 -8.84
N LEU A 39 -16.20 9.64 -8.34
CA LEU A 39 -15.82 10.91 -8.93
C LEU A 39 -14.29 11.12 -8.95
N ALA A 40 -13.59 10.73 -7.87
CA ALA A 40 -12.14 10.81 -7.79
C ALA A 40 -11.46 9.88 -8.83
N VAL A 41 -11.99 8.67 -9.02
CA VAL A 41 -11.48 7.73 -10.02
C VAL A 41 -11.73 8.25 -11.44
N LEU A 42 -12.96 8.71 -11.72
CA LEU A 42 -13.31 9.27 -13.04
C LEU A 42 -12.50 10.55 -13.36
N GLY A 43 -12.37 11.46 -12.39
CA GLY A 43 -11.55 12.66 -12.55
C GLY A 43 -10.07 12.33 -12.74
N GLY A 44 -9.54 11.36 -12.00
CA GLY A 44 -8.18 10.86 -12.18
C GLY A 44 -7.95 10.22 -13.55
N ALA A 45 -8.93 9.45 -14.04
CA ALA A 45 -8.91 8.87 -15.38
C ALA A 45 -8.98 9.95 -16.47
N ALA A 46 -9.85 10.95 -16.31
CA ALA A 46 -9.94 12.06 -17.26
C ALA A 46 -8.62 12.83 -17.37
N ILE A 47 -7.97 13.15 -16.25
CA ILE A 47 -6.66 13.80 -16.23
C ILE A 47 -5.59 12.94 -16.91
N ALA A 48 -5.57 11.63 -16.64
CA ALA A 48 -4.62 10.71 -17.24
C ALA A 48 -4.82 10.60 -18.76
N LEU A 49 -6.08 10.48 -19.22
CA LEU A 49 -6.42 10.39 -20.62
C LEU A 49 -6.17 11.72 -21.37
N ALA A 50 -6.42 12.87 -20.73
CA ALA A 50 -6.12 14.18 -21.29
C ALA A 50 -4.63 14.35 -21.64
N TRP A 51 -3.74 13.64 -20.96
CA TRP A 51 -2.32 13.56 -21.32
C TRP A 51 -2.04 12.41 -22.29
N ALA A 52 -2.57 11.21 -22.01
CA ALA A 52 -2.21 10.00 -22.74
C ALA A 52 -2.69 10.00 -24.19
N ILE A 53 -3.89 10.57 -24.45
CA ILE A 53 -4.46 10.61 -25.82
C ILE A 53 -3.63 11.51 -26.74
N PRO A 54 -3.35 12.79 -26.44
CA PRO A 54 -2.49 13.61 -27.28
C PRO A 54 -1.08 13.05 -27.47
N ALA A 55 -0.50 12.47 -26.39
CA ALA A 55 0.80 11.83 -26.42
C ALA A 55 0.83 10.62 -27.38
N ALA A 56 -0.23 9.80 -27.36
CA ALA A 56 -0.37 8.66 -28.26
C ALA A 56 -0.53 9.08 -29.73
N ILE A 57 -1.33 10.14 -29.99
CA ILE A 57 -1.55 10.68 -31.34
C ILE A 57 -0.24 11.24 -31.93
N GLN A 58 0.52 11.98 -31.13
CA GLN A 58 1.78 12.59 -31.59
C GLN A 58 2.94 11.60 -31.68
N GLY A 59 2.96 10.60 -30.78
CA GLY A 59 4.03 9.59 -30.68
C GLY A 59 3.91 8.44 -31.67
N GLY A 60 2.77 8.32 -32.36
CA GLY A 60 2.51 7.22 -33.30
C GLY A 60 2.07 5.92 -32.64
N GLU A 61 1.82 4.92 -33.50
CA GLU A 61 1.18 3.65 -33.08
C GLU A 61 1.99 2.85 -32.04
N GLU A 62 3.31 2.82 -32.21
CA GLU A 62 4.19 2.09 -31.29
C GLU A 62 4.21 2.72 -29.91
N TYR A 63 4.24 4.07 -29.83
CA TYR A 63 4.19 4.80 -28.58
C TYR A 63 2.83 4.68 -27.90
N ALA A 64 1.74 4.73 -28.66
CA ALA A 64 0.39 4.48 -28.17
C ALA A 64 0.28 3.07 -27.54
N ARG A 65 0.84 2.04 -28.22
CA ARG A 65 0.88 0.68 -27.70
C ARG A 65 1.68 0.59 -26.39
N MET A 66 2.81 1.28 -26.30
CA MET A 66 3.60 1.32 -25.06
C MET A 66 2.85 1.99 -23.91
N ILE A 67 2.14 3.12 -24.14
CA ILE A 67 1.36 3.80 -23.09
C ILE A 67 0.22 2.93 -22.57
N PHE A 68 -0.61 2.39 -23.47
CA PHE A 68 -1.85 1.71 -23.07
C PHE A 68 -1.67 0.25 -22.70
N TRP A 69 -0.71 -0.46 -23.33
CA TRP A 69 -0.50 -1.88 -23.15
C TRP A 69 0.81 -2.20 -22.44
N GLY A 70 1.90 -1.55 -22.83
CA GLY A 70 3.23 -1.86 -22.29
C GLY A 70 3.38 -1.56 -20.80
N GLN A 71 2.73 -0.48 -20.32
CA GLN A 71 2.74 -0.11 -18.89
C GLN A 71 1.78 -0.94 -18.02
N THR A 72 0.86 -1.68 -18.62
CA THR A 72 -0.17 -2.44 -17.90
C THR A 72 -0.06 -3.94 -18.17
N ALA A 73 -0.44 -4.38 -19.36
CA ALA A 73 -0.48 -5.79 -19.72
C ALA A 73 0.93 -6.37 -19.94
N GLY A 74 1.85 -5.61 -20.55
CA GLY A 74 3.23 -6.02 -20.76
C GLY A 74 3.95 -6.32 -19.45
N ARG A 75 3.77 -5.47 -18.41
CA ARG A 75 4.39 -5.74 -17.09
C ARG A 75 3.80 -6.91 -16.34
N VAL A 76 2.53 -7.25 -16.58
CA VAL A 76 1.92 -8.46 -16.01
C VAL A 76 2.39 -9.70 -16.79
N ALA A 77 2.52 -9.59 -18.11
CA ALA A 77 2.99 -10.67 -18.98
C ALA A 77 4.51 -10.92 -18.90
N ASP A 78 5.34 -9.86 -18.90
CA ASP A 78 6.81 -9.92 -18.75
C ASP A 78 7.27 -10.28 -17.32
N SER A 79 6.34 -10.46 -16.41
CA SER A 79 6.66 -10.95 -15.06
C SER A 79 7.25 -12.36 -15.04
N PHE A 80 7.28 -13.03 -16.19
CA PHE A 80 7.90 -14.36 -16.35
C PHE A 80 9.40 -14.38 -16.03
N ALA A 81 10.11 -13.27 -16.23
CA ALA A 81 11.55 -13.19 -15.97
C ALA A 81 11.93 -13.22 -14.48
N HIS A 82 11.01 -12.84 -13.56
CA HIS A 82 11.24 -12.74 -12.11
C HIS A 82 10.21 -13.54 -11.31
N LYS A 83 9.88 -14.75 -11.78
CA LYS A 83 8.95 -15.62 -11.04
C LYS A 83 9.49 -15.95 -9.67
N ARG A 84 8.76 -15.55 -8.63
CA ARG A 84 9.07 -15.83 -7.23
C ARG A 84 7.85 -16.46 -6.55
N PRO A 85 8.04 -17.37 -5.58
CA PRO A 85 6.93 -17.95 -4.84
C PRO A 85 6.15 -16.88 -4.07
N PHE A 86 4.88 -17.16 -3.74
CA PHE A 86 4.00 -16.20 -3.07
C PHE A 86 4.55 -15.72 -1.70
N TRP A 87 5.30 -16.57 -1.01
CA TRP A 87 5.92 -16.27 0.29
C TRP A 87 7.25 -15.50 0.20
N TRP A 88 7.73 -15.18 -0.99
CA TRP A 88 9.07 -14.61 -1.20
C TRP A 88 9.33 -13.32 -0.42
N TYR A 89 8.30 -12.51 -0.16
CA TYR A 89 8.46 -11.30 0.64
C TYR A 89 8.62 -11.55 2.13
N LEU A 90 8.12 -12.68 2.66
CA LEU A 90 8.14 -12.96 4.10
C LEU A 90 9.55 -12.96 4.70
N PRO A 91 10.54 -13.67 4.14
CA PRO A 91 11.90 -13.66 4.68
C PRO A 91 12.61 -12.31 4.53
N LEU A 92 12.11 -11.41 3.67
CA LEU A 92 12.68 -10.07 3.48
C LEU A 92 12.14 -9.06 4.50
N LEU A 93 10.96 -9.31 5.09
CA LEU A 93 10.33 -8.39 6.04
C LEU A 93 11.23 -8.00 7.22
N PRO A 94 12.00 -8.89 7.87
CA PRO A 94 12.89 -8.51 8.96
C PRO A 94 13.93 -7.45 8.55
N VAL A 95 14.45 -7.54 7.32
CA VAL A 95 15.40 -6.57 6.78
C VAL A 95 14.70 -5.27 6.39
N LEU A 96 13.57 -5.38 5.68
CA LEU A 96 12.84 -4.22 5.17
C LEU A 96 12.20 -3.38 6.29
N LEU A 97 11.80 -4.02 7.38
CA LEU A 97 11.18 -3.37 8.52
C LEU A 97 12.13 -3.23 9.72
N PHE A 98 13.44 -3.36 9.47
CA PHE A 98 14.45 -3.08 10.49
C PHE A 98 14.39 -1.59 10.90
N PRO A 99 14.57 -1.24 12.21
CA PRO A 99 14.73 -2.14 13.37
C PRO A 99 13.41 -2.60 14.02
N TRP A 100 12.27 -2.23 13.47
CA TRP A 100 10.95 -2.34 14.11
C TRP A 100 10.56 -3.77 14.49
N LEU A 101 10.82 -4.76 13.61
CA LEU A 101 10.48 -6.15 13.91
C LEU A 101 11.37 -6.78 15.00
N LEU A 102 12.54 -6.24 15.22
CA LEU A 102 13.43 -6.69 16.29
C LEU A 102 13.12 -6.02 17.64
N TRP A 103 12.27 -5.01 17.64
CA TRP A 103 11.97 -4.26 18.85
C TRP A 103 10.90 -4.93 19.70
N PRO A 104 11.24 -5.40 20.94
CA PRO A 104 10.28 -6.10 21.80
C PRO A 104 9.06 -5.24 22.19
N GLY A 105 9.21 -3.91 22.19
CA GLY A 105 8.12 -2.98 22.47
C GLY A 105 6.99 -3.07 21.46
N LEU A 106 7.31 -3.24 20.17
CA LEU A 106 6.31 -3.41 19.11
C LEU A 106 5.48 -4.69 19.36
N TRP A 107 6.13 -5.80 19.65
CA TRP A 107 5.46 -7.08 19.88
C TRP A 107 4.58 -7.07 21.13
N ARG A 108 5.06 -6.47 22.23
CA ARG A 108 4.24 -6.28 23.45
C ARG A 108 2.97 -5.50 23.13
N ARG A 109 3.07 -4.42 22.35
CA ARG A 109 1.90 -3.63 21.95
C ARG A 109 0.98 -4.37 20.99
N LEU A 110 1.51 -5.13 20.04
CA LEU A 110 0.71 -6.01 19.17
C LEU A 110 -0.08 -7.05 19.97
N LEU A 111 0.54 -7.65 20.99
CA LEU A 111 -0.15 -8.60 21.86
C LEU A 111 -1.24 -7.92 22.70
N ALA A 112 -1.03 -6.70 23.16
CA ALA A 112 -2.02 -5.92 23.91
C ALA A 112 -3.28 -5.64 23.08
N LEU A 113 -3.18 -5.53 21.75
CA LEU A 113 -4.35 -5.33 20.86
C LEU A 113 -5.39 -6.45 20.95
N LYS A 114 -5.00 -7.65 21.38
CA LYS A 114 -5.97 -8.75 21.62
C LYS A 114 -7.00 -8.40 22.70
N ARG A 115 -6.63 -7.52 23.65
CA ARG A 115 -7.49 -7.06 24.74
C ARG A 115 -8.10 -5.67 24.46
N GLU A 116 -7.31 -4.77 23.90
CA GLU A 116 -7.70 -3.38 23.66
C GLU A 116 -8.52 -3.21 22.37
N GLY A 117 -8.35 -4.12 21.40
CA GLY A 117 -8.95 -4.03 20.07
C GLY A 117 -8.23 -3.05 19.15
N LEU A 118 -8.75 -2.95 17.93
CA LEU A 118 -8.22 -2.06 16.88
C LEU A 118 -9.04 -0.76 16.84
N ASP A 119 -8.38 0.37 16.99
CA ASP A 119 -9.00 1.65 16.72
C ASP A 119 -9.10 1.94 15.20
N GLY A 120 -9.80 3.02 14.82
CA GLY A 120 -9.99 3.40 13.42
C GLY A 120 -8.69 3.68 12.67
N GLY A 121 -7.68 4.24 13.35
CA GLY A 121 -6.37 4.52 12.75
C GLY A 121 -5.58 3.26 12.44
N LEU A 122 -5.56 2.29 13.37
CA LEU A 122 -4.93 0.99 13.14
C LEU A 122 -5.66 0.20 12.04
N ARG A 123 -7.01 0.23 12.03
CA ARG A 123 -7.80 -0.40 10.95
C ARG A 123 -7.51 0.25 9.59
N PHE A 124 -7.38 1.57 9.53
CA PHE A 124 -6.99 2.27 8.30
C PHE A 124 -5.63 1.79 7.78
N CYS A 125 -4.61 1.72 8.64
CA CYS A 125 -3.29 1.23 8.26
C CYS A 125 -3.33 -0.22 7.79
N LEU A 126 -4.09 -1.10 8.46
CA LEU A 126 -4.27 -2.49 8.05
C LEU A 126 -5.04 -2.62 6.74
N ALA A 127 -6.05 -1.78 6.51
CA ALA A 127 -6.79 -1.71 5.25
C ALA A 127 -5.88 -1.31 4.07
N TRP A 128 -4.78 -0.61 4.34
CA TRP A 128 -3.77 -0.31 3.33
C TRP A 128 -2.74 -1.44 3.20
N LEU A 129 -2.14 -1.85 4.31
CA LEU A 129 -1.02 -2.81 4.32
C LEU A 129 -1.42 -4.19 3.80
N LEU A 130 -2.51 -4.78 4.33
CA LEU A 130 -2.81 -6.18 4.10
C LEU A 130 -3.24 -6.48 2.66
N PRO A 131 -4.19 -5.75 2.04
CA PRO A 131 -4.60 -6.05 0.67
C PRO A 131 -3.47 -5.83 -0.33
N VAL A 132 -2.71 -4.75 -0.18
CA VAL A 132 -1.60 -4.41 -1.08
C VAL A 132 -0.49 -5.45 -0.98
N PHE A 133 -0.11 -5.83 0.25
CA PHE A 133 0.88 -6.90 0.48
C PHE A 133 0.41 -8.24 -0.10
N ALA A 134 -0.86 -8.58 0.09
CA ALA A 134 -1.44 -9.82 -0.45
C ALA A 134 -1.39 -9.84 -1.98
N VAL A 135 -1.81 -8.75 -2.65
CA VAL A 135 -1.79 -8.67 -4.12
C VAL A 135 -0.36 -8.78 -4.66
N PHE A 136 0.61 -8.04 -4.09
CA PHE A 136 2.00 -8.17 -4.54
C PHE A 136 2.60 -9.55 -4.23
N SER A 137 2.13 -10.22 -3.19
CA SER A 137 2.54 -11.60 -2.90
C SER A 137 1.97 -12.62 -3.90
N LEU A 138 0.79 -12.35 -4.46
CA LEU A 138 0.14 -13.22 -5.45
C LEU A 138 0.68 -13.01 -6.87
N ILE A 139 1.10 -11.80 -7.23
CA ILE A 139 1.70 -11.51 -8.54
C ILE A 139 3.01 -12.30 -8.68
N SER A 140 3.22 -12.96 -9.82
CA SER A 140 4.38 -13.82 -10.06
C SER A 140 5.70 -13.04 -10.13
N GLY A 141 5.72 -11.92 -10.82
CA GLY A 141 6.89 -11.04 -10.93
C GLY A 141 7.06 -10.15 -9.71
N LYS A 142 8.02 -10.49 -8.82
CA LYS A 142 8.24 -9.81 -7.55
C LYS A 142 9.55 -9.04 -7.54
N GLN A 143 9.48 -7.79 -7.09
CA GLN A 143 10.66 -6.94 -6.85
C GLN A 143 10.53 -6.25 -5.48
N ILE A 144 11.65 -6.10 -4.78
CA ILE A 144 11.67 -5.56 -3.41
C ILE A 144 11.06 -4.16 -3.35
N HIS A 145 11.33 -3.32 -4.35
CA HIS A 145 10.86 -1.93 -4.37
C HIS A 145 9.33 -1.79 -4.52
N TYR A 146 8.60 -2.86 -4.85
CA TYR A 146 7.12 -2.81 -4.86
C TYR A 146 6.53 -2.62 -3.47
N LEU A 147 7.28 -2.98 -2.42
CA LEU A 147 6.84 -2.79 -1.03
C LEU A 147 7.16 -1.39 -0.48
N VAL A 148 7.99 -0.58 -1.15
CA VAL A 148 8.38 0.76 -0.67
C VAL A 148 7.16 1.66 -0.38
N PRO A 149 6.10 1.70 -1.21
CA PRO A 149 4.92 2.50 -0.91
C PRO A 149 4.13 2.05 0.33
N LEU A 150 4.43 0.87 0.90
CA LEU A 150 3.82 0.40 2.14
C LEU A 150 4.53 0.92 3.40
N PHE A 151 5.76 1.42 3.28
CA PHE A 151 6.53 1.91 4.43
C PHE A 151 5.85 3.07 5.17
N PRO A 152 5.26 4.08 4.52
CA PRO A 152 4.50 5.10 5.21
C PRO A 152 3.32 4.54 6.02
N ALA A 153 2.58 3.57 5.45
CA ALA A 153 1.48 2.93 6.14
C ALA A 153 1.96 2.12 7.35
N PHE A 154 3.10 1.43 7.21
CA PHE A 154 3.72 0.70 8.32
C PHE A 154 4.22 1.65 9.41
N ALA A 155 4.88 2.75 9.03
CA ALA A 155 5.36 3.76 9.99
C ALA A 155 4.21 4.38 10.79
N LEU A 156 3.09 4.70 10.12
CA LEU A 156 1.88 5.19 10.77
C LEU A 156 1.28 4.13 11.71
N PHE A 157 1.23 2.87 11.28
CA PHE A 157 0.76 1.76 12.10
C PHE A 157 1.61 1.59 13.35
N ALA A 158 2.93 1.53 13.21
CA ALA A 158 3.86 1.38 14.31
C ALA A 158 3.78 2.59 15.27
N GLY A 159 3.80 3.81 14.74
CA GLY A 159 3.68 5.04 15.51
C GLY A 159 2.37 5.10 16.30
N ARG A 160 1.23 4.76 15.66
CA ARG A 160 -0.07 4.71 16.32
C ARG A 160 -0.15 3.66 17.41
N LEU A 161 0.40 2.48 17.14
CA LEU A 161 0.47 1.37 18.08
C LEU A 161 1.26 1.74 19.33
N LEU A 162 2.38 2.45 19.15
CA LEU A 162 3.26 2.87 20.23
C LEU A 162 2.68 4.04 21.03
N ALA A 163 2.01 4.98 20.37
CA ALA A 163 1.39 6.14 21.03
C ALA A 163 0.28 5.74 22.02
N GLY A 164 -0.37 4.60 21.80
CA GLY A 164 -1.50 4.13 22.62
C GLY A 164 -1.17 3.61 24.03
N GLY A 165 0.08 3.72 24.54
CA GLY A 165 0.34 3.24 25.91
C GLY A 165 1.79 3.11 26.35
N MET A 166 2.74 3.69 25.68
CA MET A 166 4.10 3.77 26.22
C MET A 166 4.38 5.15 26.80
N ARG A 167 4.64 5.19 28.11
CA ARG A 167 5.58 6.19 28.63
C ARG A 167 6.91 5.88 27.94
N PHE A 168 7.41 6.80 27.12
CA PHE A 168 8.75 6.72 26.56
C PHE A 168 9.75 6.77 27.70
N ASP A 169 10.13 5.60 28.21
CA ASP A 169 11.29 5.47 29.08
C ASP A 169 12.49 5.22 28.17
N VAL A 170 13.53 6.03 28.33
CA VAL A 170 14.80 5.90 27.59
C VAL A 170 15.34 4.46 27.64
N ARG A 171 15.05 3.72 28.73
CA ARG A 171 15.43 2.32 28.88
C ARG A 171 14.70 1.38 27.91
N THR A 172 13.48 1.71 27.44
CA THR A 172 12.75 0.90 26.46
C THR A 172 13.21 1.15 25.02
N VAL A 173 13.87 2.28 24.78
CA VAL A 173 14.45 2.64 23.47
C VAL A 173 15.89 2.11 23.33
N ALA A 174 16.61 2.00 24.43
CA ALA A 174 18.01 1.55 24.44
C ALA A 174 18.20 0.01 24.34
N THR A 175 17.16 -0.79 24.53
CA THR A 175 17.24 -2.26 24.47
C THR A 175 17.51 -2.90 23.10
N PRO A 176 17.38 -2.24 21.93
CA PRO A 176 17.87 -2.78 20.67
C PRO A 176 19.37 -2.59 20.44
N ALA A 177 20.07 -1.86 21.32
CA ALA A 177 21.46 -1.48 21.16
C ALA A 177 22.41 -2.15 22.18
N ALA A 178 21.91 -3.06 23.01
CA ALA A 178 22.72 -3.80 24.01
C ALA A 178 22.89 -5.27 23.61
#